data_084a7a1d405b242ccdc73d845be395df
#
_entry.id   084a7a1d405b242ccdc73d845be395df
#
_cell.length_a   1.000
_cell.length_b   1.000
_cell.length_c   1.000
_cell.angle_alpha   90.00
_cell.angle_beta   90.00
_cell.angle_gamma   90.00
#
_symmetry.space_group_name_H-M   'P 1'
#
loop_
_entity.id
_entity.type
_entity.pdbx_description
1 polymer ?
#
loop_
_entity_poly.entity_id
_entity_poly.type
_entity_poly.pdbx_seq_one_letter_code
_entity_poly.pdbx_strand_id
1 'polypeptide(L)'
;RRLVKMRTTVIMLAACVAQIIQYGDAFHAQGPAKFGSFARQQAINRKCNSLRMSISNKNDYHQNNGVKVGKNTEIQKPTGLTNLQVGLDLDQITEHKGATPSPVFLGKKKDDIPLDLPLKFEDISKAAYKIRGHVYHTPTTKNDALSEITGTDLWLKHEYKQFTGSFKERGARNALEKLTDEQKRKGVIAASAGNHALALSYHGGLMGIPVTVIMPTIAPLTKIERCKKLGARVVLHGMHIGEAKDHALNSEEFRGMQYINGFDDPPICAGAGTIGLEILEQVPDVDVIVVPVGGAGLIAGIAMAVKTLRPEVQIIGVEPEKAASYTKALEVGEPTPVTITNTLADGLAVPTVGPHSFAVARHFVDKTVLINEKLVALAVLRLLEHERAVVEGGGAAGLAALLPGGPLDVPQMKGKKVVVPLCGGNIDITMLGRVIERGLAADRRLVRFAATVSDRPGGLAALTQIIFSAGASVWDIAHERAWLHTSVDQVVNKVVVEVSGHEHEMRLKATLEKAGYSLDWDLGSEYASNTAPNFPGYRPDIAKK
;
A
#
# COMPACT_ATOMS: atom_id res chain seq x y z
N ARG A 1 -30.07 3.54 26.29
CA ARG A 1 -28.93 3.96 27.14
C ARG A 1 -27.57 3.72 26.46
N ARG A 2 -27.33 2.66 25.66
CA ARG A 2 -26.08 2.46 24.89
C ARG A 2 -25.89 3.47 23.75
N LEU A 3 -26.94 3.84 23.03
CA LEU A 3 -26.92 4.83 21.94
C LEU A 3 -26.60 6.25 22.43
N VAL A 4 -27.06 6.62 23.62
CA VAL A 4 -26.74 7.92 24.23
C VAL A 4 -25.26 7.98 24.65
N LYS A 5 -24.70 6.88 25.19
CA LYS A 5 -23.26 6.81 25.53
C LYS A 5 -22.36 6.90 24.28
N MET A 6 -22.72 6.25 23.16
CA MET A 6 -21.95 6.37 21.91
C MET A 6 -21.98 7.79 21.33
N ARG A 7 -23.12 8.47 21.33
CA ARG A 7 -23.22 9.87 20.88
C ARG A 7 -22.37 10.81 21.73
N THR A 8 -22.35 10.62 23.04
CA THR A 8 -21.54 11.46 23.95
C THR A 8 -20.02 11.22 23.73
N THR A 9 -19.61 9.99 23.46
CA THR A 9 -18.20 9.67 23.17
C THR A 9 -17.74 10.25 21.82
N VAL A 10 -18.58 10.20 20.78
CA VAL A 10 -18.27 10.78 19.46
C VAL A 10 -18.21 12.31 19.53
N ILE A 11 -19.11 12.96 20.28
CA ILE A 11 -19.11 14.41 20.47
C ILE A 11 -17.86 14.85 21.27
N MET A 12 -17.44 14.09 22.28
CA MET A 12 -16.22 14.38 23.02
C MET A 12 -14.95 14.18 22.18
N LEU A 13 -14.90 13.15 21.31
CA LEU A 13 -13.79 12.96 20.37
C LEU A 13 -13.71 14.10 19.36
N ALA A 14 -14.84 14.54 18.81
CA ALA A 14 -14.90 15.66 17.88
C ALA A 14 -14.47 16.98 18.54
N ALA A 15 -14.83 17.22 19.79
CA ALA A 15 -14.39 18.38 20.56
C ALA A 15 -12.89 18.37 20.85
N CYS A 16 -12.31 17.19 21.16
CA CYS A 16 -10.84 17.04 21.32
C CYS A 16 -10.07 17.28 20.01
N VAL A 17 -10.58 16.79 18.90
CA VAL A 17 -9.96 17.01 17.57
C VAL A 17 -10.05 18.49 17.19
N ALA A 18 -11.18 19.15 17.40
CA ALA A 18 -11.34 20.59 17.14
C ALA A 18 -10.41 21.47 18.00
N GLN A 19 -10.20 21.11 19.28
CA GLN A 19 -9.23 21.80 20.13
C GLN A 19 -7.78 21.57 19.68
N ILE A 20 -7.42 20.38 19.20
CA ILE A 20 -6.09 20.10 18.67
C ILE A 20 -5.82 20.92 17.40
N ILE A 21 -6.82 21.09 16.54
CA ILE A 21 -6.73 21.90 15.32
C ILE A 21 -6.60 23.39 15.67
N GLN A 22 -7.39 23.90 16.60
CA GLN A 22 -7.33 25.30 17.07
C GLN A 22 -6.00 25.67 17.74
N TYR A 23 -5.33 24.70 18.41
CA TYR A 23 -3.98 24.89 18.96
C TYR A 23 -2.88 24.76 17.90
N GLY A 24 -3.12 24.03 16.81
CA GLY A 24 -2.22 23.98 15.64
C GLY A 24 -2.11 25.33 14.94
N ASP A 25 -3.22 26.00 14.74
CA ASP A 25 -3.27 27.31 14.05
C ASP A 25 -2.68 28.46 14.88
N ALA A 26 -2.82 28.42 16.21
CA ALA A 26 -2.19 29.39 17.11
C ALA A 26 -0.66 29.28 17.17
N PHE A 27 -0.10 28.12 16.75
CA PHE A 27 1.34 27.87 16.73
C PHE A 27 2.04 28.37 15.46
N HIS A 28 1.32 28.64 14.40
CA HIS A 28 1.86 29.20 13.14
C HIS A 28 1.99 30.73 13.15
N ALA A 29 1.43 31.41 14.13
CA ALA A 29 1.45 32.88 14.21
C ALA A 29 2.63 33.48 14.97
N GLN A 30 3.49 32.66 15.63
CA GLN A 30 4.66 33.16 16.37
C GLN A 30 5.93 32.42 15.92
N GLY A 31 6.86 33.17 15.31
CA GLY A 31 8.14 32.69 14.79
C GLY A 31 9.06 32.03 15.84
N PRO A 32 10.13 31.34 15.40
CA PRO A 32 10.96 30.48 16.26
C PRO A 32 11.96 31.30 17.06
N ALA A 33 11.65 31.54 18.34
CA ALA A 33 12.62 32.05 19.32
C ALA A 33 12.55 31.30 20.64
N LYS A 34 13.64 30.53 20.89
CA LYS A 34 14.20 30.14 22.21
C LYS A 34 13.28 29.55 23.27
N PHE A 35 13.15 28.20 23.29
CA PHE A 35 13.01 27.46 24.56
C PHE A 35 13.44 25.99 24.38
N GLY A 36 14.25 25.48 25.32
CA GLY A 36 14.85 24.15 25.24
C GLY A 36 13.86 23.00 25.34
N SER A 37 14.17 21.91 24.62
CA SER A 37 13.33 20.71 24.44
C SER A 37 12.94 19.97 25.72
N PHE A 38 13.71 20.10 26.80
CA PHE A 38 13.50 19.37 28.05
C PHE A 38 12.35 19.94 28.91
N ALA A 39 12.16 21.25 28.93
CA ALA A 39 11.08 21.90 29.70
C ALA A 39 9.69 21.64 29.07
N ARG A 40 9.60 21.43 27.75
CA ARG A 40 8.34 21.15 27.05
C ARG A 40 7.81 19.74 27.35
N GLN A 41 8.68 18.74 27.41
CA GLN A 41 8.29 17.36 27.72
C GLN A 41 7.76 17.20 29.13
N GLN A 42 8.32 17.93 30.10
CA GLN A 42 7.83 17.91 31.47
C GLN A 42 6.47 18.60 31.65
N ALA A 43 6.18 19.65 30.90
CA ALA A 43 4.88 20.33 30.96
C ALA A 43 3.75 19.47 30.37
N ILE A 44 4.02 18.75 29.28
CA ILE A 44 3.06 17.81 28.66
C ILE A 44 2.80 16.64 29.61
N ASN A 45 3.83 16.05 30.20
CA ASN A 45 3.69 14.93 31.13
C ASN A 45 2.94 15.30 32.44
N ARG A 46 3.12 16.51 32.95
CA ARG A 46 2.36 17.00 34.14
C ARG A 46 0.87 17.17 33.82
N LYS A 47 0.51 17.66 32.62
CA LYS A 47 -0.90 17.81 32.21
C LYS A 47 -1.58 16.47 31.89
N CYS A 48 -0.88 15.52 31.30
CA CYS A 48 -1.42 14.16 31.08
C CYS A 48 -1.65 13.43 32.42
N ASN A 49 -0.80 13.58 33.40
CA ASN A 49 -0.99 12.97 34.73
C ASN A 49 -2.13 13.61 35.52
N SER A 50 -2.37 14.92 35.39
CA SER A 50 -3.52 15.58 36.04
C SER A 50 -4.86 15.13 35.43
N LEU A 51 -4.89 14.85 34.12
CA LEU A 51 -6.05 14.30 33.43
C LEU A 51 -6.29 12.82 33.80
N ARG A 52 -5.25 12.02 34.02
CA ARG A 52 -5.38 10.64 34.53
C ARG A 52 -5.94 10.59 35.94
N MET A 53 -5.53 11.47 36.82
CA MET A 53 -6.08 11.57 38.20
C MET A 53 -7.56 12.03 38.22
N SER A 54 -7.96 12.90 37.30
CA SER A 54 -9.35 13.35 37.20
C SER A 54 -10.31 12.24 36.66
N ILE A 55 -9.79 11.29 35.91
CA ILE A 55 -10.57 10.14 35.37
C ILE A 55 -10.66 9.02 36.43
N SER A 56 -9.62 8.82 37.25
CA SER A 56 -9.61 7.84 38.33
C SER A 56 -10.62 8.18 39.44
N ASN A 57 -10.75 9.47 39.80
CA ASN A 57 -11.67 9.89 40.89
C ASN A 57 -13.18 9.93 40.53
N LYS A 58 -13.56 9.58 39.27
CA LYS A 58 -14.99 9.47 38.91
C LYS A 58 -15.53 8.03 38.83
N ASN A 59 -14.67 7.03 39.05
CA ASN A 59 -15.11 5.62 39.03
C ASN A 59 -15.43 5.04 40.44
N ASP A 60 -15.21 5.77 41.54
CA ASP A 60 -15.41 5.26 42.89
C ASP A 60 -16.81 5.56 43.50
N TYR A 61 -17.78 6.00 42.71
CA TYR A 61 -19.12 6.34 43.23
C TYR A 61 -20.26 5.40 42.79
N HIS A 62 -20.01 4.12 42.56
CA HIS A 62 -21.07 3.12 42.36
C HIS A 62 -20.66 1.70 42.76
N GLN A 63 -20.29 1.53 44.05
CA GLN A 63 -20.34 0.23 44.71
C GLN A 63 -20.90 0.41 46.13
N ASN A 64 -22.20 0.35 46.23
CA ASN A 64 -22.95 -0.08 47.43
C ASN A 64 -24.41 -0.22 47.09
N ASN A 65 -24.82 -1.43 46.78
CA ASN A 65 -26.12 -1.98 47.14
C ASN A 65 -26.07 -3.49 46.88
N GLY A 66 -26.08 -4.20 48.00
CA GLY A 66 -25.93 -5.64 48.03
C GLY A 66 -27.16 -6.41 47.56
N VAL A 67 -26.88 -7.47 46.83
CA VAL A 67 -27.77 -8.66 46.76
C VAL A 67 -26.88 -9.88 46.89
N LYS A 68 -27.07 -10.66 47.94
CA LYS A 68 -26.51 -11.98 48.17
C LYS A 68 -27.11 -12.96 47.19
N VAL A 69 -26.30 -13.69 46.45
CA VAL A 69 -26.72 -14.93 45.79
C VAL A 69 -25.73 -16.04 46.15
N GLY A 70 -26.31 -17.16 46.57
CA GLY A 70 -25.68 -18.30 47.22
C GLY A 70 -24.72 -19.10 46.35
N LYS A 71 -23.90 -19.86 47.07
CA LYS A 71 -22.92 -20.86 46.61
C LYS A 71 -23.59 -22.12 46.07
N ASN A 72 -22.83 -22.78 45.17
CA ASN A 72 -22.84 -24.20 44.78
C ASN A 72 -23.87 -24.64 43.74
N THR A 73 -23.34 -24.92 42.56
CA THR A 73 -23.63 -26.20 41.86
C THR A 73 -22.47 -26.52 40.91
N GLU A 74 -21.81 -27.66 41.19
CA GLU A 74 -20.90 -28.36 40.27
C GLU A 74 -21.67 -28.81 39.05
N ILE A 75 -21.15 -28.57 37.85
CA ILE A 75 -21.66 -29.17 36.62
C ILE A 75 -20.63 -30.19 36.13
N GLN A 76 -21.04 -31.46 36.22
CA GLN A 76 -20.36 -32.63 35.70
C GLN A 76 -20.19 -32.54 34.18
N LYS A 77 -19.01 -32.98 33.70
CA LYS A 77 -18.73 -33.25 32.28
C LYS A 77 -19.52 -34.49 31.82
N PRO A 78 -20.15 -34.45 30.64
CA PRO A 78 -20.60 -35.68 30.00
C PRO A 78 -19.45 -36.31 29.21
N THR A 79 -19.12 -37.52 29.56
CA THR A 79 -18.32 -38.47 28.80
C THR A 79 -19.17 -39.11 27.70
N GLY A 80 -18.60 -39.20 26.50
CA GLY A 80 -18.99 -40.20 25.51
C GLY A 80 -19.83 -39.70 24.35
N LEU A 81 -19.18 -39.45 23.21
CA LEU A 81 -19.74 -39.73 21.90
C LEU A 81 -18.61 -40.17 20.96
N THR A 82 -18.78 -41.41 20.55
CA THR A 82 -17.97 -42.18 19.62
C THR A 82 -17.96 -41.60 18.20
N ASN A 83 -16.82 -41.80 17.56
CA ASN A 83 -16.51 -41.73 16.14
C ASN A 83 -17.71 -41.82 15.18
N LEU A 84 -17.99 -40.74 14.47
CA LEU A 84 -18.66 -40.77 13.19
C LEU A 84 -17.63 -40.37 12.12
N GLN A 85 -17.09 -41.40 11.44
CA GLN A 85 -16.41 -41.24 10.17
C GLN A 85 -17.41 -40.78 9.13
N VAL A 86 -17.37 -39.51 8.75
CA VAL A 86 -17.99 -39.05 7.53
C VAL A 86 -16.91 -39.08 6.46
N GLY A 87 -17.00 -40.08 5.58
CA GLY A 87 -16.21 -40.13 4.36
C GLY A 87 -16.57 -38.95 3.47
N LEU A 88 -15.68 -37.98 3.36
CA LEU A 88 -15.70 -36.96 2.33
C LEU A 88 -14.97 -37.53 1.12
N ASP A 89 -15.74 -37.75 0.08
CA ASP A 89 -15.28 -38.13 -1.25
C ASP A 89 -14.52 -36.92 -1.85
N LEU A 90 -13.19 -37.03 -1.92
CA LEU A 90 -12.27 -35.96 -2.34
C LEU A 90 -12.19 -35.79 -3.86
N ASP A 91 -13.01 -36.48 -4.65
CA ASP A 91 -12.94 -36.48 -6.12
C ASP A 91 -13.89 -35.52 -6.82
N GLN A 92 -14.52 -34.57 -6.12
CA GLN A 92 -15.36 -33.51 -6.73
C GLN A 92 -14.90 -32.09 -6.43
N ILE A 93 -13.59 -31.83 -6.40
CA ILE A 93 -13.08 -30.46 -6.53
C ILE A 93 -12.88 -30.24 -8.02
N THR A 94 -13.86 -29.61 -8.65
CA THR A 94 -13.74 -29.11 -10.02
C THR A 94 -12.51 -28.21 -10.13
N GLU A 95 -11.54 -28.66 -10.93
CA GLU A 95 -10.39 -27.86 -11.37
C GLU A 95 -10.87 -26.54 -11.96
N HIS A 96 -10.63 -25.45 -11.28
CA HIS A 96 -10.59 -24.14 -11.90
C HIS A 96 -9.38 -24.08 -12.87
N LYS A 97 -9.58 -24.51 -14.09
CA LYS A 97 -8.67 -24.22 -15.21
C LYS A 97 -8.63 -22.72 -15.43
N GLY A 98 -7.49 -22.05 -15.14
CA GLY A 98 -7.29 -20.70 -15.59
C GLY A 98 -6.36 -19.79 -14.82
N ALA A 99 -5.33 -20.28 -14.14
CA ALA A 99 -4.18 -19.46 -13.78
C ALA A 99 -2.93 -20.13 -14.33
N THR A 100 -2.42 -19.62 -15.45
CA THR A 100 -1.05 -19.91 -15.86
C THR A 100 -0.13 -19.49 -14.71
N PRO A 101 0.77 -20.38 -14.22
CA PRO A 101 1.70 -20.00 -13.18
C PRO A 101 2.53 -18.82 -13.68
N SER A 102 2.58 -17.73 -12.88
CA SER A 102 3.41 -16.56 -13.17
C SER A 102 4.84 -17.01 -13.48
N PRO A 103 5.48 -16.50 -14.52
CA PRO A 103 6.82 -16.93 -14.88
C PRO A 103 7.78 -16.68 -13.72
N VAL A 104 8.46 -17.73 -13.29
CA VAL A 104 9.50 -17.69 -12.26
C VAL A 104 10.84 -17.56 -12.97
N PHE A 105 11.45 -16.38 -12.91
CA PHE A 105 12.80 -16.19 -13.43
C PHE A 105 13.82 -16.48 -12.32
N LEU A 106 14.72 -17.43 -12.55
CA LEU A 106 15.83 -17.76 -11.68
C LEU A 106 17.04 -16.91 -12.06
N GLY A 107 17.63 -16.21 -11.09
CA GLY A 107 18.85 -15.42 -11.27
C GLY A 107 20.05 -16.27 -11.74
N LYS A 108 21.03 -15.62 -12.38
CA LYS A 108 22.26 -16.27 -12.87
C LYS A 108 23.19 -16.71 -11.72
N LYS A 109 24.02 -17.74 -11.98
CA LYS A 109 25.04 -18.21 -11.03
C LYS A 109 26.10 -17.14 -10.77
N LYS A 110 26.70 -17.15 -9.57
CA LYS A 110 27.66 -16.17 -9.02
C LYS A 110 28.93 -15.95 -9.87
N ASP A 111 29.33 -16.91 -10.69
CA ASP A 111 30.57 -16.91 -11.45
C ASP A 111 30.55 -15.97 -12.68
N ASP A 112 29.41 -15.41 -13.04
CA ASP A 112 29.22 -14.55 -14.22
C ASP A 112 29.01 -13.06 -13.86
N ILE A 113 29.33 -12.63 -12.63
CA ILE A 113 29.13 -11.24 -12.20
C ILE A 113 30.27 -10.34 -12.73
N PRO A 114 29.94 -9.31 -13.55
CA PRO A 114 30.97 -8.39 -14.03
C PRO A 114 31.64 -7.61 -12.89
N LEU A 115 32.94 -7.36 -13.02
CA LEU A 115 33.73 -6.59 -12.03
C LEU A 115 33.46 -5.08 -12.08
N ASP A 116 32.92 -4.57 -13.18
CA ASP A 116 32.70 -3.16 -13.47
C ASP A 116 31.22 -2.75 -13.45
N LEU A 117 30.47 -3.32 -12.52
CA LEU A 117 29.07 -2.92 -12.31
C LEU A 117 28.94 -1.42 -11.97
N PRO A 118 27.88 -0.74 -12.45
CA PRO A 118 27.66 0.70 -12.21
C PRO A 118 27.38 1.04 -10.74
N LEU A 119 27.05 0.06 -9.91
CA LEU A 119 26.87 0.18 -8.47
C LEU A 119 27.70 -0.90 -7.77
N LYS A 120 28.47 -0.50 -6.76
CA LYS A 120 29.28 -1.38 -5.93
C LYS A 120 28.85 -1.30 -4.47
N PHE A 121 29.17 -2.34 -3.69
CA PHE A 121 28.89 -2.35 -2.24
C PHE A 121 29.52 -1.17 -1.50
N GLU A 122 30.72 -0.75 -1.93
CA GLU A 122 31.42 0.42 -1.38
C GLU A 122 30.62 1.72 -1.54
N ASP A 123 29.87 1.88 -2.65
CA ASP A 123 29.02 3.05 -2.85
C ASP A 123 27.87 3.09 -1.86
N ILE A 124 27.30 1.92 -1.52
CA ILE A 124 26.23 1.77 -0.53
C ILE A 124 26.78 2.06 0.87
N SER A 125 27.95 1.53 1.23
CA SER A 125 28.60 1.80 2.51
C SER A 125 28.93 3.29 2.69
N LYS A 126 29.45 3.95 1.64
CA LYS A 126 29.69 5.40 1.63
C LYS A 126 28.39 6.18 1.74
N ALA A 127 27.30 5.73 1.08
CA ALA A 127 25.98 6.35 1.19
C ALA A 127 25.45 6.24 2.62
N ALA A 128 25.54 5.07 3.25
CA ALA A 128 25.10 4.85 4.63
C ALA A 128 25.78 5.81 5.63
N TYR A 129 27.09 6.06 5.43
CA TYR A 129 27.81 7.03 6.24
C TYR A 129 27.33 8.47 5.99
N LYS A 130 27.16 8.87 4.72
CA LYS A 130 26.80 10.24 4.33
C LYS A 130 25.39 10.63 4.73
N ILE A 131 24.41 9.72 4.61
CA ILE A 131 23.02 10.03 4.90
C ILE A 131 22.65 9.87 6.38
N ARG A 132 23.57 9.33 7.20
CA ARG A 132 23.36 9.13 8.65
C ARG A 132 23.00 10.46 9.34
N GLY A 133 21.89 10.43 10.09
CA GLY A 133 21.36 11.61 10.78
C GLY A 133 20.59 12.59 9.89
N HIS A 134 20.53 12.34 8.58
CA HIS A 134 19.79 13.15 7.61
C HIS A 134 18.53 12.47 7.05
N VAL A 135 18.44 11.17 7.24
CA VAL A 135 17.26 10.35 6.96
C VAL A 135 16.93 9.53 8.21
N TYR A 136 15.70 9.09 8.35
CA TYR A 136 15.34 8.22 9.45
C TYR A 136 15.94 6.82 9.26
N HIS A 137 16.58 6.31 10.32
CA HIS A 137 16.86 4.90 10.49
C HIS A 137 15.53 4.22 10.87
N THR A 138 14.73 3.84 9.87
CA THR A 138 13.37 3.35 10.11
C THR A 138 13.39 2.01 10.82
N PRO A 139 12.42 1.73 11.71
CA PRO A 139 12.37 0.43 12.37
C PRO A 139 11.97 -0.69 11.41
N THR A 140 12.39 -1.91 11.72
CA THR A 140 11.84 -3.14 11.16
C THR A 140 11.17 -3.89 12.30
N THR A 141 9.87 -4.09 12.22
CA THR A 141 9.08 -4.70 13.29
C THR A 141 8.33 -5.94 12.81
N LYS A 142 8.23 -6.94 13.67
CA LYS A 142 7.40 -8.11 13.43
C LYS A 142 5.93 -7.72 13.51
N ASN A 143 5.10 -8.32 12.64
CA ASN A 143 3.64 -8.22 12.72
C ASN A 143 3.03 -9.61 12.85
N ASP A 144 2.58 -9.98 14.05
CA ASP A 144 2.09 -11.32 14.35
C ASP A 144 0.79 -11.65 13.60
N ALA A 145 -0.15 -10.70 13.47
CA ALA A 145 -1.40 -10.92 12.75
C ALA A 145 -1.17 -11.17 11.25
N LEU A 146 -0.30 -10.38 10.61
CA LEU A 146 0.05 -10.61 9.21
C LEU A 146 0.92 -11.86 9.03
N SER A 147 1.72 -12.24 10.05
CA SER A 147 2.47 -13.49 10.05
C SER A 147 1.52 -14.71 10.03
N GLU A 148 0.45 -14.68 10.83
CA GLU A 148 -0.59 -15.71 10.83
C GLU A 148 -1.29 -15.81 9.47
N ILE A 149 -1.70 -14.66 8.90
CA ILE A 149 -2.38 -14.60 7.60
C ILE A 149 -1.51 -15.15 6.47
N THR A 150 -0.21 -14.83 6.46
CA THR A 150 0.71 -15.24 5.38
C THR A 150 1.36 -16.62 5.65
N GLY A 151 1.32 -17.10 6.89
CA GLY A 151 2.01 -18.31 7.33
C GLY A 151 3.55 -18.15 7.35
N THR A 152 4.06 -16.91 7.41
CA THR A 152 5.49 -16.57 7.48
C THR A 152 5.83 -15.90 8.81
N ASP A 153 7.09 -15.81 9.20
CA ASP A 153 7.54 -14.90 10.25
C ASP A 153 7.79 -13.53 9.63
N LEU A 154 6.72 -12.69 9.54
CA LEU A 154 6.69 -11.47 8.74
C LEU A 154 7.17 -10.25 9.53
N TRP A 155 8.16 -9.57 8.96
CA TRP A 155 8.73 -8.33 9.45
C TRP A 155 8.55 -7.21 8.43
N LEU A 156 8.20 -6.02 8.90
CA LEU A 156 7.89 -4.85 8.08
C LEU A 156 8.93 -3.76 8.28
N LYS A 157 9.64 -3.35 7.23
CA LYS A 157 10.57 -2.21 7.23
C LYS A 157 9.81 -0.93 6.88
N HIS A 158 9.68 0.00 7.80
CA HIS A 158 8.74 1.13 7.75
C HIS A 158 9.25 2.36 6.98
N GLU A 159 9.58 2.24 5.71
CA GLU A 159 10.09 3.34 4.89
C GLU A 159 9.08 4.48 4.65
N TYR A 160 7.78 4.21 4.80
CA TYR A 160 6.75 5.26 4.77
C TYR A 160 6.86 6.26 5.94
N LYS A 161 7.65 5.95 6.98
CA LYS A 161 7.91 6.84 8.13
C LYS A 161 9.01 7.87 7.87
N GLN A 162 9.69 7.84 6.73
CA GLN A 162 10.57 8.92 6.32
C GLN A 162 9.80 10.25 6.31
N PHE A 163 10.49 11.39 6.45
CA PHE A 163 9.84 12.70 6.57
C PHE A 163 8.92 13.02 5.40
N THR A 164 9.34 12.74 4.16
CA THR A 164 8.51 12.94 2.96
C THR A 164 7.60 11.75 2.66
N GLY A 165 7.58 10.74 3.51
CA GLY A 165 6.69 9.59 3.44
C GLY A 165 7.16 8.47 2.51
N SER A 166 8.44 8.37 2.15
CA SER A 166 8.95 7.26 1.33
C SER A 166 10.46 7.08 1.40
N PHE A 167 10.94 5.90 1.04
CA PHE A 167 12.35 5.53 0.94
C PHE A 167 13.18 6.43 0.00
N LYS A 168 12.53 7.17 -0.89
CA LYS A 168 13.19 8.03 -1.89
C LYS A 168 14.10 9.07 -1.27
N GLU A 169 13.90 9.42 -0.01
CA GLU A 169 14.79 10.34 0.72
C GLU A 169 16.24 9.86 0.75
N ARG A 170 16.46 8.57 0.92
CA ARG A 170 17.79 7.97 1.00
C ARG A 170 18.62 8.22 -0.26
N GLY A 171 18.02 7.92 -1.41
CA GLY A 171 18.63 8.15 -2.71
C GLY A 171 18.81 9.64 -3.01
N ALA A 172 17.76 10.46 -2.78
CA ALA A 172 17.81 11.90 -3.02
C ALA A 172 18.91 12.57 -2.18
N ARG A 173 18.97 12.29 -0.88
CA ARG A 173 20.03 12.83 -0.01
C ARG A 173 21.42 12.44 -0.50
N ASN A 174 21.65 11.15 -0.77
CA ASN A 174 22.96 10.68 -1.22
C ASN A 174 23.37 11.28 -2.58
N ALA A 175 22.44 11.44 -3.51
CA ALA A 175 22.71 12.06 -4.80
C ALA A 175 23.10 13.55 -4.66
N LEU A 176 22.39 14.30 -3.83
CA LEU A 176 22.70 15.71 -3.56
C LEU A 176 24.04 15.90 -2.84
N GLU A 177 24.43 14.98 -1.96
CA GLU A 177 25.73 15.01 -1.28
C GLU A 177 26.92 14.77 -2.24
N LYS A 178 26.69 14.05 -3.35
CA LYS A 178 27.74 13.77 -4.35
C LYS A 178 27.98 14.91 -5.35
N LEU A 179 27.12 15.94 -5.35
CA LEU A 179 27.25 17.07 -6.27
C LEU A 179 28.50 17.92 -5.97
N THR A 180 29.14 18.40 -7.01
CA THR A 180 30.18 19.44 -6.89
C THR A 180 29.57 20.77 -6.46
N ASP A 181 30.38 21.69 -5.93
CA ASP A 181 29.89 23.02 -5.51
C ASP A 181 29.31 23.82 -6.68
N GLU A 182 29.83 23.62 -7.89
CA GLU A 182 29.28 24.21 -9.10
C GLU A 182 27.88 23.66 -9.42
N GLN A 183 27.71 22.34 -9.37
CA GLN A 183 26.40 21.69 -9.57
C GLN A 183 25.39 22.10 -8.49
N LYS A 184 25.83 22.20 -7.22
CA LYS A 184 24.97 22.69 -6.12
C LYS A 184 24.49 24.11 -6.37
N ARG A 185 25.35 25.00 -6.86
CA ARG A 185 24.96 26.38 -7.18
C ARG A 185 24.01 26.47 -8.37
N LYS A 186 24.24 25.68 -9.42
CA LYS A 186 23.37 25.62 -10.60
C LYS A 186 22.03 24.95 -10.29
N GLY A 187 22.01 24.06 -9.31
CA GLY A 187 20.83 23.34 -8.87
C GLY A 187 20.58 22.03 -9.62
N VAL A 188 19.53 21.35 -9.22
CA VAL A 188 19.13 20.05 -9.77
C VAL A 188 17.75 20.11 -10.38
N ILE A 189 17.50 19.20 -11.33
CA ILE A 189 16.23 19.05 -12.01
C ILE A 189 15.82 17.57 -12.07
N ALA A 190 14.52 17.31 -11.94
CA ALA A 190 13.96 15.98 -12.11
C ALA A 190 12.57 16.03 -12.75
N ALA A 191 12.25 15.03 -13.55
CA ALA A 191 10.89 14.77 -14.03
C ALA A 191 10.22 13.76 -13.09
N SER A 192 9.31 14.23 -12.23
CA SER A 192 8.59 13.37 -11.29
C SER A 192 7.41 14.09 -10.67
N ALA A 193 6.25 13.44 -10.60
CA ALA A 193 5.08 13.92 -9.88
C ALA A 193 4.81 13.14 -8.57
N GLY A 194 5.79 12.38 -8.06
CA GLY A 194 5.63 11.48 -6.92
C GLY A 194 6.71 11.63 -5.86
N ASN A 195 7.03 10.51 -5.21
CA ASN A 195 7.93 10.43 -4.07
C ASN A 195 9.34 10.99 -4.32
N HIS A 196 9.86 10.82 -5.54
CA HIS A 196 11.18 11.36 -5.87
C HIS A 196 11.20 12.90 -5.88
N ALA A 197 10.16 13.52 -6.44
CA ALA A 197 10.01 14.97 -6.43
C ALA A 197 9.98 15.53 -5.00
N LEU A 198 9.19 14.91 -4.11
CA LEU A 198 9.10 15.31 -2.70
C LEU A 198 10.45 15.19 -1.99
N ALA A 199 11.14 14.06 -2.18
CA ALA A 199 12.42 13.79 -1.54
C ALA A 199 13.52 14.78 -1.99
N LEU A 200 13.62 15.06 -3.31
CA LEU A 200 14.55 16.07 -3.81
C LEU A 200 14.22 17.47 -3.32
N SER A 201 12.94 17.85 -3.35
CA SER A 201 12.49 19.17 -2.86
C SER A 201 12.87 19.37 -1.40
N TYR A 202 12.63 18.37 -0.56
CA TYR A 202 12.94 18.43 0.88
C TYR A 202 14.44 18.53 1.15
N HIS A 203 15.21 17.58 0.64
CA HIS A 203 16.64 17.56 0.91
C HIS A 203 17.40 18.69 0.20
N GLY A 204 16.96 19.10 -0.99
CA GLY A 204 17.53 20.26 -1.67
C GLY A 204 17.28 21.55 -0.87
N GLY A 205 16.05 21.73 -0.34
CA GLY A 205 15.73 22.86 0.54
C GLY A 205 16.60 22.89 1.81
N LEU A 206 16.80 21.74 2.47
CA LEU A 206 17.69 21.62 3.65
C LEU A 206 19.15 21.93 3.34
N MET A 207 19.62 21.64 2.12
CA MET A 207 21.00 21.84 1.70
C MET A 207 21.23 23.18 0.98
N GLY A 208 20.19 24.00 0.81
CA GLY A 208 20.30 25.25 0.05
C GLY A 208 20.55 25.05 -1.45
N ILE A 209 20.23 23.88 -2.01
CA ILE A 209 20.40 23.55 -3.42
C ILE A 209 19.10 23.86 -4.16
N PRO A 210 19.11 24.69 -5.21
CA PRO A 210 17.92 24.95 -6.01
C PRO A 210 17.39 23.66 -6.65
N VAL A 211 16.11 23.37 -6.48
CA VAL A 211 15.44 22.20 -7.06
C VAL A 211 14.35 22.63 -8.01
N THR A 212 14.41 22.13 -9.25
CA THR A 212 13.32 22.26 -10.23
C THR A 212 12.70 20.89 -10.47
N VAL A 213 11.39 20.80 -10.41
CA VAL A 213 10.62 19.59 -10.69
C VAL A 213 9.71 19.82 -11.87
N ILE A 214 9.86 19.03 -12.92
CA ILE A 214 8.94 19.04 -14.06
C ILE A 214 7.89 17.96 -13.84
N MET A 215 6.62 18.37 -13.88
CA MET A 215 5.47 17.47 -13.71
C MET A 215 4.56 17.54 -14.93
N PRO A 216 3.87 16.44 -15.30
CA PRO A 216 2.79 16.50 -16.28
C PRO A 216 1.70 17.50 -15.86
N THR A 217 1.02 18.10 -16.82
CA THR A 217 -0.06 19.08 -16.58
C THR A 217 -1.25 18.49 -15.82
N ILE A 218 -1.42 17.17 -15.88
CA ILE A 218 -2.44 16.40 -15.16
C ILE A 218 -2.02 15.98 -13.75
N ALA A 219 -0.85 16.41 -13.26
CA ALA A 219 -0.36 16.04 -11.94
C ALA A 219 -1.31 16.53 -10.83
N PRO A 220 -1.55 15.73 -9.76
CA PRO A 220 -2.42 16.13 -8.66
C PRO A 220 -1.96 17.44 -7.99
N LEU A 221 -2.88 18.36 -7.76
CA LEU A 221 -2.60 19.66 -7.14
C LEU A 221 -1.92 19.51 -5.76
N THR A 222 -2.32 18.51 -4.99
CA THR A 222 -1.73 18.21 -3.68
C THR A 222 -0.23 17.94 -3.77
N LYS A 223 0.23 17.21 -4.80
CA LYS A 223 1.65 16.90 -5.02
C LYS A 223 2.42 18.14 -5.48
N ILE A 224 1.83 18.95 -6.35
CA ILE A 224 2.40 20.24 -6.81
C ILE A 224 2.64 21.16 -5.62
N GLU A 225 1.60 21.39 -4.80
CA GLU A 225 1.68 22.30 -3.67
C GLU A 225 2.65 21.80 -2.58
N ARG A 226 2.74 20.49 -2.35
CA ARG A 226 3.72 19.94 -1.41
C ARG A 226 5.16 20.21 -1.85
N CYS A 227 5.49 20.03 -3.13
CA CYS A 227 6.83 20.34 -3.66
C CYS A 227 7.16 21.83 -3.55
N LYS A 228 6.20 22.73 -3.87
CA LYS A 228 6.37 24.17 -3.71
C LYS A 228 6.60 24.57 -2.24
N LYS A 229 5.83 24.02 -1.30
CA LYS A 229 6.01 24.22 0.15
C LYS A 229 7.38 23.78 0.65
N LEU A 230 7.98 22.78 0.01
CA LEU A 230 9.34 22.31 0.30
C LEU A 230 10.44 23.14 -0.42
N GLY A 231 10.07 24.23 -1.09
CA GLY A 231 11.00 25.16 -1.71
C GLY A 231 11.38 24.84 -3.16
N ALA A 232 10.79 23.83 -3.78
CA ALA A 232 11.09 23.51 -5.17
C ALA A 232 10.32 24.42 -6.15
N ARG A 233 10.97 24.77 -7.26
CA ARG A 233 10.31 25.32 -8.43
C ARG A 233 9.60 24.19 -9.17
N VAL A 234 8.27 24.28 -9.34
CA VAL A 234 7.48 23.30 -10.09
C VAL A 234 7.10 23.87 -11.44
N VAL A 235 7.44 23.17 -12.51
CA VAL A 235 7.07 23.48 -13.89
C VAL A 235 6.16 22.39 -14.41
N LEU A 236 5.02 22.78 -14.99
CA LEU A 236 4.06 21.86 -15.59
C LEU A 236 4.31 21.78 -17.09
N HIS A 237 4.63 20.59 -17.60
CA HIS A 237 4.89 20.37 -19.02
C HIS A 237 4.50 18.97 -19.48
N GLY A 238 3.81 18.91 -20.62
CA GLY A 238 3.40 17.65 -21.25
C GLY A 238 2.24 16.95 -20.56
N MET A 239 1.78 15.87 -21.16
CA MET A 239 0.66 15.03 -20.67
C MET A 239 1.14 13.84 -19.88
N HIS A 240 2.38 13.39 -20.06
CA HIS A 240 2.98 12.24 -19.36
C HIS A 240 4.43 12.52 -18.95
N ILE A 241 4.95 11.64 -18.08
CA ILE A 241 6.26 11.82 -17.45
C ILE A 241 7.42 11.77 -18.46
N GLY A 242 7.25 11.11 -19.61
CA GLY A 242 8.23 11.09 -20.70
C GLY A 242 8.45 12.48 -21.28
N GLU A 243 7.36 13.20 -21.65
CA GLU A 243 7.43 14.58 -22.16
C GLU A 243 8.02 15.53 -21.11
N ALA A 244 7.65 15.37 -19.84
CA ALA A 244 8.24 16.13 -18.75
C ALA A 244 9.75 15.91 -18.64
N LYS A 245 10.22 14.66 -18.82
CA LYS A 245 11.63 14.29 -18.83
C LYS A 245 12.37 14.91 -20.04
N ASP A 246 11.80 14.80 -21.22
CA ASP A 246 12.39 15.35 -22.45
C ASP A 246 12.54 16.87 -22.33
N HIS A 247 11.54 17.55 -21.76
CA HIS A 247 11.61 18.97 -21.49
C HIS A 247 12.70 19.32 -20.46
N ALA A 248 12.83 18.54 -19.39
CA ALA A 248 13.88 18.71 -18.38
C ALA A 248 15.29 18.58 -18.95
N LEU A 249 15.49 17.68 -19.93
CA LEU A 249 16.79 17.40 -20.51
C LEU A 249 17.19 18.33 -21.66
N ASN A 250 16.21 18.81 -22.45
CA ASN A 250 16.47 19.48 -23.74
C ASN A 250 16.16 20.98 -23.74
N SER A 251 15.48 21.52 -22.71
CA SER A 251 15.16 22.95 -22.64
C SER A 251 16.39 23.78 -22.29
N GLU A 252 16.64 24.83 -23.06
CA GLU A 252 17.71 25.82 -22.77
C GLU A 252 17.53 26.50 -21.40
N GLU A 253 16.28 26.60 -20.91
CA GLU A 253 15.95 27.18 -19.60
C GLU A 253 16.67 26.44 -18.45
N PHE A 254 16.90 25.15 -18.60
CA PHE A 254 17.49 24.30 -17.53
C PHE A 254 18.95 23.92 -17.82
N ARG A 255 19.56 24.58 -18.78
CA ARG A 255 20.93 24.31 -19.19
C ARG A 255 21.91 24.43 -18.03
N GLY A 256 22.66 23.35 -17.79
CA GLY A 256 23.66 23.26 -16.73
C GLY A 256 23.12 22.83 -15.36
N MET A 257 21.81 22.65 -15.17
CA MET A 257 21.27 21.96 -14.02
C MET A 257 21.58 20.45 -14.10
N GLN A 258 21.86 19.83 -12.95
CA GLN A 258 22.09 18.38 -12.90
C GLN A 258 20.75 17.65 -12.89
N TYR A 259 20.49 16.83 -13.92
CA TYR A 259 19.32 15.93 -13.91
C TYR A 259 19.57 14.78 -12.94
N ILE A 260 18.60 14.52 -12.03
CA ILE A 260 18.65 13.41 -11.07
C ILE A 260 17.55 12.41 -11.42
N ASN A 261 17.94 11.22 -11.87
CA ASN A 261 17.01 10.15 -12.17
C ASN A 261 16.57 9.43 -10.88
N GLY A 262 15.26 9.33 -10.62
CA GLY A 262 14.70 8.81 -9.37
C GLY A 262 14.86 7.31 -9.12
N PHE A 263 15.44 6.53 -10.04
CA PHE A 263 15.57 5.07 -9.90
C PHE A 263 16.77 4.45 -10.62
N ASP A 264 17.51 5.19 -11.44
CA ASP A 264 18.58 4.60 -12.26
C ASP A 264 19.98 5.18 -11.98
N ASP A 265 20.06 6.39 -11.42
CA ASP A 265 21.37 6.95 -11.07
C ASP A 265 22.06 6.12 -9.98
N PRO A 266 23.33 5.73 -10.16
CA PRO A 266 24.06 4.95 -9.16
C PRO A 266 24.03 5.57 -7.74
N PRO A 267 24.14 6.90 -7.54
CA PRO A 267 23.96 7.50 -6.23
C PRO A 267 22.57 7.29 -5.62
N ILE A 268 21.52 7.28 -6.44
CA ILE A 268 20.14 7.00 -5.99
C ILE A 268 20.01 5.54 -5.55
N CYS A 269 20.53 4.61 -6.35
CA CYS A 269 20.53 3.18 -6.02
C CYS A 269 21.37 2.88 -4.77
N ALA A 270 22.53 3.54 -4.61
CA ALA A 270 23.36 3.40 -3.42
C ALA A 270 22.65 3.85 -2.14
N GLY A 271 21.96 5.00 -2.19
CA GLY A 271 21.16 5.47 -1.07
C GLY A 271 20.01 4.52 -0.72
N ALA A 272 19.30 3.99 -1.72
CA ALA A 272 18.25 2.99 -1.54
C ALA A 272 18.80 1.67 -0.95
N GLY A 273 19.99 1.25 -1.35
CA GLY A 273 20.66 0.05 -0.86
C GLY A 273 20.96 0.06 0.65
N THR A 274 21.02 1.24 1.28
CA THR A 274 21.19 1.36 2.74
C THR A 274 20.06 0.69 3.53
N ILE A 275 18.88 0.50 2.92
CA ILE A 275 17.78 -0.27 3.49
C ILE A 275 18.21 -1.72 3.73
N GLY A 276 18.93 -2.33 2.79
CA GLY A 276 19.45 -3.68 2.93
C GLY A 276 20.40 -3.83 4.11
N LEU A 277 21.27 -2.84 4.34
CA LEU A 277 22.17 -2.83 5.51
C LEU A 277 21.38 -2.77 6.82
N GLU A 278 20.40 -1.86 6.90
CA GLU A 278 19.55 -1.71 8.08
C GLU A 278 18.68 -2.95 8.34
N ILE A 279 18.20 -3.63 7.30
CA ILE A 279 17.45 -4.90 7.45
C ILE A 279 18.35 -5.96 8.07
N LEU A 280 19.58 -6.14 7.57
CA LEU A 280 20.52 -7.13 8.12
C LEU A 280 20.94 -6.81 9.55
N GLU A 281 21.01 -5.53 9.93
CA GLU A 281 21.28 -5.10 11.30
C GLU A 281 20.09 -5.40 12.23
N GLN A 282 18.85 -5.10 11.79
CA GLN A 282 17.63 -5.20 12.60
C GLN A 282 17.05 -6.61 12.65
N VAL A 283 17.27 -7.42 11.61
CA VAL A 283 16.79 -8.81 11.47
C VAL A 283 17.96 -9.67 10.97
N PRO A 284 18.94 -10.01 11.83
CA PRO A 284 20.18 -10.68 11.41
C PRO A 284 19.96 -12.07 10.82
N ASP A 285 18.88 -12.75 11.16
CA ASP A 285 18.51 -14.09 10.73
C ASP A 285 17.40 -14.09 9.66
N VAL A 286 17.28 -13.02 8.87
CA VAL A 286 16.32 -12.95 7.76
C VAL A 286 16.63 -14.03 6.70
N ASP A 287 15.58 -14.74 6.25
CA ASP A 287 15.66 -15.73 5.17
C ASP A 287 15.39 -15.11 3.80
N VAL A 288 14.39 -14.20 3.73
CA VAL A 288 13.86 -13.68 2.47
C VAL A 288 13.56 -12.18 2.61
N ILE A 289 13.91 -11.40 1.60
CA ILE A 289 13.49 -10.00 1.48
C ILE A 289 12.66 -9.86 0.21
N VAL A 290 11.41 -9.40 0.36
CA VAL A 290 10.44 -9.24 -0.74
C VAL A 290 10.32 -7.76 -1.10
N VAL A 291 10.83 -7.35 -2.26
CA VAL A 291 11.06 -5.95 -2.64
C VAL A 291 10.17 -5.54 -3.80
N PRO A 292 9.38 -4.45 -3.70
CA PRO A 292 8.67 -3.88 -4.82
C PRO A 292 9.60 -3.37 -5.93
N VAL A 293 9.26 -3.64 -7.19
CA VAL A 293 10.06 -3.27 -8.36
C VAL A 293 9.25 -2.37 -9.29
N GLY A 294 9.77 -1.15 -9.54
CA GLY A 294 9.37 -0.28 -10.62
C GLY A 294 10.55 -0.13 -11.58
N GLY A 295 11.34 0.96 -11.47
CA GLY A 295 12.55 1.16 -12.27
C GLY A 295 13.78 0.34 -11.85
N ALA A 296 13.63 -0.62 -10.94
CA ALA A 296 14.62 -1.55 -10.39
C ALA A 296 15.70 -0.94 -9.47
N GLY A 297 15.76 0.39 -9.24
CA GLY A 297 16.84 0.99 -8.43
C GLY A 297 16.81 0.58 -6.95
N LEU A 298 15.64 0.39 -6.35
CA LEU A 298 15.49 -0.07 -4.97
C LEU A 298 16.03 -1.49 -4.81
N ILE A 299 15.54 -2.40 -5.63
CA ILE A 299 15.94 -3.81 -5.54
C ILE A 299 17.40 -4.02 -5.91
N ALA A 300 17.93 -3.26 -6.88
CA ALA A 300 19.36 -3.29 -7.24
C ALA A 300 20.24 -2.90 -6.04
N GLY A 301 19.88 -1.82 -5.34
CA GLY A 301 20.61 -1.37 -4.15
C GLY A 301 20.53 -2.38 -3.01
N ILE A 302 19.30 -2.85 -2.64
CA ILE A 302 19.11 -3.83 -1.58
C ILE A 302 19.82 -5.14 -1.90
N ALA A 303 19.65 -5.66 -3.11
CA ALA A 303 20.23 -6.94 -3.52
C ALA A 303 21.77 -6.88 -3.51
N MET A 304 22.39 -5.80 -4.02
CA MET A 304 23.84 -5.59 -3.94
C MET A 304 24.32 -5.60 -2.48
N ALA A 305 23.66 -4.86 -1.58
CA ALA A 305 24.05 -4.79 -0.18
C ALA A 305 23.94 -6.16 0.52
N VAL A 306 22.77 -6.80 0.36
CA VAL A 306 22.46 -8.04 1.06
C VAL A 306 23.28 -9.21 0.54
N LYS A 307 23.35 -9.39 -0.79
CA LYS A 307 24.08 -10.51 -1.39
C LYS A 307 25.60 -10.42 -1.19
N THR A 308 26.13 -9.22 -0.98
CA THR A 308 27.55 -9.05 -0.63
C THR A 308 27.83 -9.54 0.80
N LEU A 309 26.95 -9.24 1.76
CA LEU A 309 27.15 -9.58 3.17
C LEU A 309 26.58 -10.96 3.55
N ARG A 310 25.43 -11.30 3.00
CA ARG A 310 24.65 -12.50 3.30
C ARG A 310 24.11 -13.12 1.99
N PRO A 311 24.97 -13.79 1.21
CA PRO A 311 24.61 -14.31 -0.12
C PRO A 311 23.49 -15.36 -0.08
N GLU A 312 23.24 -16.02 1.07
CA GLU A 312 22.20 -17.01 1.30
C GLU A 312 20.80 -16.38 1.42
N VAL A 313 20.68 -15.12 1.81
CA VAL A 313 19.38 -14.44 1.93
C VAL A 313 18.74 -14.29 0.55
N GLN A 314 17.53 -14.77 0.40
CA GLN A 314 16.80 -14.72 -0.86
C GLN A 314 16.22 -13.33 -1.12
N ILE A 315 16.41 -12.78 -2.31
CA ILE A 315 15.84 -11.51 -2.76
C ILE A 315 14.80 -11.78 -3.82
N ILE A 316 13.54 -11.41 -3.53
CA ILE A 316 12.40 -11.59 -4.43
C ILE A 316 11.86 -10.23 -4.86
N GLY A 317 11.82 -9.99 -6.18
CA GLY A 317 11.19 -8.83 -6.79
C GLY A 317 9.69 -9.02 -6.96
N VAL A 318 8.90 -7.96 -6.77
CA VAL A 318 7.44 -7.97 -6.98
C VAL A 318 7.06 -6.82 -7.89
N GLU A 319 6.41 -7.12 -9.02
CA GLU A 319 5.87 -6.15 -9.96
C GLU A 319 4.35 -6.30 -10.10
N PRO A 320 3.62 -5.20 -10.37
CA PRO A 320 2.23 -5.31 -10.82
C PRO A 320 2.19 -5.87 -12.24
N GLU A 321 1.26 -6.79 -12.54
CA GLU A 321 1.05 -7.36 -13.89
C GLU A 321 0.89 -6.27 -14.96
N LYS A 322 0.35 -5.12 -14.58
CA LYS A 322 0.11 -3.96 -15.46
C LYS A 322 1.34 -3.11 -15.76
N ALA A 323 2.48 -3.41 -15.14
CA ALA A 323 3.73 -2.66 -15.30
C ALA A 323 4.95 -3.56 -15.05
N ALA A 324 5.01 -4.72 -15.70
CA ALA A 324 6.05 -5.75 -15.51
C ALA A 324 7.28 -5.50 -16.39
N SER A 325 7.89 -4.32 -16.28
CA SER A 325 9.01 -3.93 -17.14
C SER A 325 10.33 -4.63 -16.79
N TYR A 326 10.55 -4.95 -15.51
CA TYR A 326 11.73 -5.70 -15.09
C TYR A 326 11.64 -7.17 -15.51
N THR A 327 10.49 -7.81 -15.33
CA THR A 327 10.23 -9.16 -15.84
C THR A 327 10.48 -9.22 -17.34
N LYS A 328 9.96 -8.25 -18.11
CA LYS A 328 10.17 -8.17 -19.57
C LYS A 328 11.64 -8.01 -19.92
N ALA A 329 12.36 -7.17 -19.19
CA ALA A 329 13.81 -6.98 -19.38
C ALA A 329 14.62 -8.26 -19.08
N LEU A 330 14.21 -9.06 -18.08
CA LEU A 330 14.81 -10.36 -17.81
C LEU A 330 14.58 -11.38 -18.94
N GLU A 331 13.38 -11.37 -19.55
CA GLU A 331 13.04 -12.23 -20.70
C GLU A 331 13.88 -11.90 -21.92
N VAL A 332 14.01 -10.62 -22.24
CA VAL A 332 14.73 -10.14 -23.43
C VAL A 332 16.24 -10.11 -23.22
N GLY A 333 16.68 -9.90 -21.96
CA GLY A 333 18.07 -9.76 -21.59
C GLY A 333 18.57 -8.30 -21.52
N GLU A 334 17.71 -7.33 -21.86
CA GLU A 334 18.00 -5.88 -21.83
C GLU A 334 16.75 -5.06 -21.46
N PRO A 335 16.95 -3.82 -20.96
CA PRO A 335 15.84 -2.90 -20.69
C PRO A 335 14.93 -2.71 -21.91
N THR A 336 13.69 -3.15 -21.79
CA THR A 336 12.73 -3.17 -22.91
C THR A 336 11.45 -2.46 -22.46
N PRO A 337 10.90 -1.53 -23.27
CA PRO A 337 9.68 -0.82 -22.92
C PRO A 337 8.46 -1.74 -22.95
N VAL A 338 7.57 -1.54 -21.97
CA VAL A 338 6.27 -2.20 -21.90
C VAL A 338 5.14 -1.16 -21.91
N THR A 339 3.98 -1.57 -22.40
CA THR A 339 2.77 -0.74 -22.30
C THR A 339 2.25 -0.81 -20.88
N ILE A 340 2.15 0.35 -20.22
CA ILE A 340 1.59 0.46 -18.88
C ILE A 340 0.10 0.74 -18.96
N THR A 341 -0.66 0.04 -18.13
CA THR A 341 -2.07 0.37 -17.87
C THR A 341 -2.24 0.86 -16.43
N ASN A 342 -3.39 1.52 -16.15
CA ASN A 342 -3.66 2.07 -14.82
C ASN A 342 -3.57 0.99 -13.73
N THR A 343 -2.75 1.24 -12.72
CA THR A 343 -2.54 0.37 -11.56
C THR A 343 -2.65 1.15 -10.24
N LEU A 344 -3.11 0.47 -9.18
CA LEU A 344 -3.10 0.99 -7.82
C LEU A 344 -1.66 1.18 -7.28
N ALA A 345 -0.70 0.46 -7.85
CA ALA A 345 0.72 0.58 -7.55
C ALA A 345 1.41 1.61 -8.47
N ASP A 346 0.87 2.83 -8.56
CA ASP A 346 1.31 3.91 -9.46
C ASP A 346 2.80 4.23 -9.32
N GLY A 347 3.36 4.16 -8.12
CA GLY A 347 4.80 4.32 -7.84
C GLY A 347 5.70 3.27 -8.50
N LEU A 348 5.14 2.14 -8.96
CA LEU A 348 5.84 1.08 -9.69
C LEU A 348 5.58 1.11 -11.21
N ALA A 349 4.73 2.01 -11.69
CA ALA A 349 4.35 2.12 -13.09
C ALA A 349 5.46 2.75 -13.95
N VAL A 350 6.55 2.03 -14.14
CA VAL A 350 7.72 2.46 -14.91
C VAL A 350 7.76 1.68 -16.23
N PRO A 351 7.66 2.36 -17.39
CA PRO A 351 7.56 1.68 -18.69
C PRO A 351 8.84 0.94 -19.10
N THR A 352 9.99 1.38 -18.60
CA THR A 352 11.29 0.75 -18.91
C THR A 352 12.18 0.83 -17.67
N VAL A 353 12.72 -0.29 -17.23
CA VAL A 353 13.69 -0.31 -16.13
C VAL A 353 14.93 0.48 -16.48
N GLY A 354 15.61 1.02 -15.45
CA GLY A 354 16.87 1.72 -15.65
C GLY A 354 17.98 0.79 -16.11
N PRO A 355 18.77 1.17 -17.11
CA PRO A 355 19.89 0.33 -17.59
C PRO A 355 20.94 0.04 -16.51
N HIS A 356 21.30 1.01 -15.68
CA HIS A 356 22.26 0.78 -14.57
C HIS A 356 21.66 -0.11 -13.50
N SER A 357 20.38 0.13 -13.13
CA SER A 357 19.66 -0.67 -12.15
C SER A 357 19.47 -2.10 -12.60
N PHE A 358 19.12 -2.30 -13.88
CA PHE A 358 18.98 -3.63 -14.48
C PHE A 358 20.31 -4.38 -14.54
N ALA A 359 21.39 -3.70 -14.96
CA ALA A 359 22.74 -4.29 -15.02
C ALA A 359 23.18 -4.88 -13.67
N VAL A 360 22.75 -4.27 -12.56
CA VAL A 360 23.02 -4.79 -11.20
C VAL A 360 22.00 -5.84 -10.81
N ALA A 361 20.70 -5.51 -10.84
CA ALA A 361 19.63 -6.33 -10.28
C ALA A 361 19.59 -7.74 -10.90
N ARG A 362 19.82 -7.87 -12.22
CA ARG A 362 19.81 -9.16 -12.93
C ARG A 362 20.79 -10.22 -12.39
N HIS A 363 21.82 -9.79 -11.64
CA HIS A 363 22.82 -10.69 -11.07
C HIS A 363 22.56 -11.07 -9.62
N PHE A 364 21.78 -10.27 -8.88
CA PHE A 364 21.63 -10.41 -7.43
C PHE A 364 20.19 -10.72 -6.98
N VAL A 365 19.21 -10.55 -7.87
CA VAL A 365 17.81 -10.91 -7.60
C VAL A 365 17.59 -12.39 -7.92
N ASP A 366 17.06 -13.14 -6.94
CA ASP A 366 16.91 -14.59 -7.09
C ASP A 366 15.64 -14.96 -7.86
N LYS A 367 14.56 -14.16 -7.69
CA LYS A 367 13.23 -14.46 -8.25
C LYS A 367 12.43 -13.18 -8.45
N THR A 368 11.54 -13.17 -9.43
CA THR A 368 10.53 -12.12 -9.63
C THR A 368 9.15 -12.73 -9.75
N VAL A 369 8.16 -12.08 -9.18
CA VAL A 369 6.75 -12.49 -9.24
C VAL A 369 5.85 -11.30 -9.59
N LEU A 370 4.69 -11.60 -10.18
CA LEU A 370 3.70 -10.61 -10.58
C LEU A 370 2.48 -10.65 -9.65
N ILE A 371 1.90 -9.48 -9.38
CA ILE A 371 0.70 -9.33 -8.56
C ILE A 371 -0.40 -8.58 -9.32
N ASN A 372 -1.64 -8.95 -9.06
CA ASN A 372 -2.80 -8.28 -9.63
C ASN A 372 -3.35 -7.16 -8.72
N GLU A 373 -4.26 -6.35 -9.27
CA GLU A 373 -4.87 -5.22 -8.57
C GLU A 373 -5.67 -5.61 -7.31
N LYS A 374 -6.28 -6.79 -7.30
CA LYS A 374 -7.05 -7.28 -6.14
C LYS A 374 -6.13 -7.52 -4.95
N LEU A 375 -4.99 -8.15 -5.17
CA LEU A 375 -3.98 -8.39 -4.14
C LEU A 375 -3.37 -7.07 -3.62
N VAL A 376 -3.13 -6.09 -4.49
CA VAL A 376 -2.64 -4.76 -4.07
C VAL A 376 -3.66 -4.08 -3.16
N ALA A 377 -4.94 -4.06 -3.56
CA ALA A 377 -6.00 -3.45 -2.75
C ALA A 377 -6.16 -4.15 -1.39
N LEU A 378 -6.12 -5.49 -1.39
CA LEU A 378 -6.20 -6.29 -0.17
C LEU A 378 -5.00 -6.03 0.75
N ALA A 379 -3.78 -5.91 0.20
CA ALA A 379 -2.59 -5.62 1.01
C ALA A 379 -2.67 -4.24 1.68
N VAL A 380 -3.13 -3.20 0.98
CA VAL A 380 -3.37 -1.88 1.58
C VAL A 380 -4.40 -1.98 2.70
N LEU A 381 -5.51 -2.71 2.48
CA LEU A 381 -6.53 -2.93 3.52
C LEU A 381 -5.94 -3.66 4.74
N ARG A 382 -5.17 -4.73 4.55
CA ARG A 382 -4.54 -5.48 5.65
C ARG A 382 -3.53 -4.64 6.44
N LEU A 383 -2.77 -3.76 5.77
CA LEU A 383 -1.86 -2.82 6.45
C LEU A 383 -2.63 -1.78 7.28
N LEU A 384 -3.77 -1.30 6.81
CA LEU A 384 -4.64 -0.42 7.59
C LEU A 384 -5.21 -1.14 8.83
N GLU A 385 -5.64 -2.38 8.69
CA GLU A 385 -6.28 -3.17 9.76
C GLU A 385 -5.28 -3.66 10.81
N HIS A 386 -4.14 -4.19 10.40
CA HIS A 386 -3.22 -4.92 11.28
C HIS A 386 -1.94 -4.15 11.64
N GLU A 387 -1.50 -3.22 10.78
CA GLU A 387 -0.33 -2.37 11.04
C GLU A 387 -0.72 -0.94 11.48
N ARG A 388 -1.99 -0.55 11.27
CA ARG A 388 -2.49 0.83 11.47
C ARG A 388 -1.72 1.85 10.64
N ALA A 389 -1.25 1.43 9.47
CA ALA A 389 -0.41 2.21 8.58
C ALA A 389 -1.12 2.55 7.27
N VAL A 390 -0.99 3.79 6.83
CA VAL A 390 -1.37 4.21 5.49
C VAL A 390 -0.18 4.00 4.57
N VAL A 391 -0.26 2.98 3.72
CA VAL A 391 0.78 2.63 2.74
C VAL A 391 0.19 2.71 1.34
N GLU A 392 0.92 3.32 0.40
CA GLU A 392 0.51 3.37 -1.01
C GLU A 392 0.61 2.01 -1.69
N GLY A 393 -0.09 1.80 -2.82
CA GLY A 393 -0.12 0.51 -3.51
C GLY A 393 1.26 -0.02 -3.88
N GLY A 394 2.17 0.85 -4.31
CA GLY A 394 3.56 0.47 -4.59
C GLY A 394 4.32 0.00 -3.35
N GLY A 395 4.05 0.61 -2.20
CA GLY A 395 4.64 0.22 -0.91
C GLY A 395 4.05 -1.08 -0.34
N ALA A 396 2.80 -1.40 -0.67
CA ALA A 396 2.11 -2.60 -0.22
C ALA A 396 2.37 -3.83 -1.10
N ALA A 397 3.00 -3.66 -2.27
CA ALA A 397 3.17 -4.72 -3.28
C ALA A 397 3.90 -5.96 -2.74
N GLY A 398 4.90 -5.79 -1.88
CA GLY A 398 5.62 -6.91 -1.26
C GLY A 398 4.71 -7.78 -0.39
N LEU A 399 3.83 -7.18 0.42
CA LEU A 399 2.84 -7.88 1.20
C LEU A 399 1.80 -8.57 0.30
N ALA A 400 1.36 -7.89 -0.76
CA ALA A 400 0.39 -8.43 -1.72
C ALA A 400 0.81 -9.79 -2.29
N ALA A 401 2.11 -9.97 -2.55
CA ALA A 401 2.65 -11.24 -3.05
C ALA A 401 2.57 -12.39 -2.02
N LEU A 402 2.56 -12.08 -0.72
CA LEU A 402 2.56 -13.05 0.39
C LEU A 402 1.16 -13.41 0.89
N LEU A 403 0.14 -12.59 0.59
CA LEU A 403 -1.24 -12.85 1.03
C LEU A 403 -1.80 -14.14 0.41
N PRO A 404 -2.81 -14.76 1.05
CA PRO A 404 -3.50 -15.91 0.49
C PRO A 404 -3.95 -15.68 -0.95
N GLY A 405 -3.61 -16.64 -1.83
CA GLY A 405 -3.81 -16.54 -3.29
C GLY A 405 -2.79 -15.67 -4.01
N GLY A 406 -1.79 -15.14 -3.33
CA GLY A 406 -0.65 -14.45 -3.94
C GLY A 406 0.42 -15.41 -4.46
N PRO A 407 1.32 -14.95 -5.35
CA PRO A 407 2.32 -15.81 -5.99
C PRO A 407 3.39 -16.36 -5.02
N LEU A 408 3.49 -15.83 -3.81
CA LEU A 408 4.36 -16.31 -2.74
C LEU A 408 3.59 -17.06 -1.63
N ASP A 409 2.29 -17.28 -1.77
CA ASP A 409 1.52 -18.17 -0.89
C ASP A 409 1.78 -19.64 -1.26
N VAL A 410 2.99 -20.07 -1.01
CA VAL A 410 3.49 -21.41 -1.37
C VAL A 410 4.17 -22.09 -0.18
N PRO A 411 4.18 -23.43 -0.12
CA PRO A 411 4.75 -24.19 1.01
C PRO A 411 6.19 -23.78 1.37
N GLN A 412 7.00 -23.41 0.39
CA GLN A 412 8.41 -23.02 0.56
C GLN A 412 8.59 -21.73 1.36
N MET A 413 7.55 -20.88 1.44
CA MET A 413 7.57 -19.64 2.20
C MET A 413 7.08 -19.81 3.65
N LYS A 414 6.35 -20.90 3.94
CA LYS A 414 5.78 -21.11 5.28
C LYS A 414 6.88 -21.24 6.34
N GLY A 415 6.72 -20.49 7.43
CA GLY A 415 7.68 -20.41 8.54
C GLY A 415 8.99 -19.67 8.25
N LYS A 416 9.21 -19.19 7.01
CA LYS A 416 10.37 -18.36 6.67
C LYS A 416 10.29 -17.00 7.35
N LYS A 417 11.45 -16.48 7.77
CA LYS A 417 11.58 -15.11 8.26
C LYS A 417 11.69 -14.16 7.07
N VAL A 418 10.61 -13.43 6.82
CA VAL A 418 10.44 -12.58 5.64
C VAL A 418 10.43 -11.11 6.04
N VAL A 419 11.24 -10.29 5.38
CA VAL A 419 11.18 -8.83 5.52
C VAL A 419 10.58 -8.21 4.29
N VAL A 420 9.60 -7.32 4.50
CA VAL A 420 8.95 -6.52 3.44
C VAL A 420 9.17 -5.04 3.70
N PRO A 421 9.85 -4.30 2.81
CA PRO A 421 9.91 -2.85 2.88
C PRO A 421 8.57 -2.22 2.49
N LEU A 422 7.96 -1.47 3.40
CA LEU A 422 6.79 -0.62 3.15
C LEU A 422 7.27 0.72 2.60
N CYS A 423 7.46 0.78 1.29
CA CYS A 423 8.30 1.75 0.59
C CYS A 423 7.80 3.20 0.61
N GLY A 424 6.48 3.42 0.77
CA GLY A 424 5.89 4.77 0.78
C GLY A 424 4.44 4.77 1.25
N GLY A 425 3.98 5.95 1.72
CA GLY A 425 2.62 6.19 2.19
C GLY A 425 1.95 7.41 1.56
N ASN A 426 2.48 7.93 0.45
CA ASN A 426 1.98 9.15 -0.19
C ASN A 426 0.78 8.90 -1.12
N ILE A 427 -0.22 8.14 -0.65
CA ILE A 427 -1.47 7.91 -1.35
C ILE A 427 -2.41 9.11 -1.20
N ASP A 428 -3.15 9.45 -2.26
CA ASP A 428 -4.21 10.45 -2.19
C ASP A 428 -5.40 9.92 -1.38
N ILE A 429 -5.99 10.78 -0.53
CA ILE A 429 -7.11 10.39 0.35
C ILE A 429 -8.32 9.89 -0.45
N THR A 430 -8.63 10.53 -1.58
CA THR A 430 -9.72 10.07 -2.47
C THR A 430 -9.40 8.72 -3.11
N MET A 431 -8.14 8.47 -3.44
CA MET A 431 -7.70 7.18 -3.95
C MET A 431 -7.73 6.12 -2.85
N LEU A 432 -7.32 6.46 -1.63
CA LEU A 432 -7.35 5.56 -0.47
C LEU A 432 -8.77 5.03 -0.23
N GLY A 433 -9.81 5.89 -0.28
CA GLY A 433 -11.20 5.46 -0.16
C GLY A 433 -11.57 4.39 -1.19
N ARG A 434 -11.24 4.61 -2.46
CA ARG A 434 -11.48 3.63 -3.55
C ARG A 434 -10.69 2.32 -3.38
N VAL A 435 -9.47 2.40 -2.84
CA VAL A 435 -8.66 1.20 -2.56
C VAL A 435 -9.26 0.39 -1.43
N ILE A 436 -9.77 1.05 -0.37
CA ILE A 436 -10.45 0.38 0.74
C ILE A 436 -11.69 -0.37 0.23
N GLU A 437 -12.56 0.27 -0.55
CA GLU A 437 -13.73 -0.38 -1.14
C GLU A 437 -13.36 -1.60 -1.99
N ARG A 438 -12.33 -1.47 -2.84
CA ARG A 438 -11.81 -2.59 -3.64
C ARG A 438 -11.21 -3.69 -2.78
N GLY A 439 -10.53 -3.32 -1.70
CA GLY A 439 -9.99 -4.26 -0.71
C GLY A 439 -11.11 -5.05 -0.03
N LEU A 440 -12.16 -4.38 0.44
CA LEU A 440 -13.34 -5.00 1.05
C LEU A 440 -14.05 -5.96 0.07
N ALA A 441 -14.19 -5.56 -1.19
CA ALA A 441 -14.76 -6.43 -2.23
C ALA A 441 -13.87 -7.64 -2.52
N ALA A 442 -12.54 -7.46 -2.60
CA ALA A 442 -11.59 -8.56 -2.78
C ALA A 442 -11.59 -9.53 -1.59
N ASP A 443 -11.83 -9.02 -0.38
CA ASP A 443 -11.94 -9.78 0.88
C ASP A 443 -13.32 -10.40 1.09
N ARG A 444 -14.24 -10.26 0.13
CA ARG A 444 -15.64 -10.73 0.21
C ARG A 444 -16.39 -10.19 1.44
N ARG A 445 -16.04 -9.00 1.89
CA ARG A 445 -16.72 -8.25 2.95
C ARG A 445 -17.71 -7.23 2.39
N LEU A 446 -17.51 -6.81 1.16
CA LEU A 446 -18.46 -6.01 0.38
C LEU A 446 -18.93 -6.86 -0.80
N VAL A 447 -20.19 -7.28 -0.76
CA VAL A 447 -20.80 -8.23 -1.71
C VAL A 447 -21.91 -7.54 -2.48
N ARG A 448 -21.98 -7.78 -3.79
CA ARG A 448 -23.02 -7.25 -4.65
C ARG A 448 -23.82 -8.37 -5.30
N PHE A 449 -25.14 -8.25 -5.26
CA PHE A 449 -26.06 -9.17 -5.94
C PHE A 449 -27.28 -8.43 -6.47
N ALA A 450 -28.01 -9.06 -7.40
CA ALA A 450 -29.34 -8.63 -7.78
C ALA A 450 -30.38 -9.64 -7.28
N ALA A 451 -31.50 -9.14 -6.78
CA ALA A 451 -32.62 -9.94 -6.34
C ALA A 451 -33.90 -9.47 -7.03
N THR A 452 -34.65 -10.40 -7.63
CA THR A 452 -35.97 -10.12 -8.16
C THR A 452 -36.97 -10.15 -7.03
N VAL A 453 -37.70 -9.05 -6.85
CA VAL A 453 -38.72 -8.90 -5.79
C VAL A 453 -40.05 -8.43 -6.38
N SER A 454 -41.14 -8.62 -5.63
CA SER A 454 -42.45 -8.05 -6.01
C SER A 454 -42.42 -6.52 -5.92
N ASP A 455 -42.93 -5.82 -6.93
CA ASP A 455 -43.10 -4.34 -6.94
C ASP A 455 -44.31 -3.86 -6.11
N ARG A 456 -44.93 -4.76 -5.38
CA ARG A 456 -46.02 -4.43 -4.44
C ARG A 456 -45.49 -3.88 -3.11
N PRO A 457 -46.30 -3.08 -2.37
CA PRO A 457 -45.93 -2.64 -1.03
C PRO A 457 -45.47 -3.82 -0.15
N GLY A 458 -44.28 -3.70 0.47
CA GLY A 458 -43.70 -4.74 1.31
C GLY A 458 -42.64 -5.61 0.63
N GLY A 459 -42.54 -5.66 -0.71
CA GLY A 459 -41.56 -6.50 -1.39
C GLY A 459 -40.11 -6.15 -1.03
N LEU A 460 -39.74 -4.87 -1.09
CA LEU A 460 -38.41 -4.41 -0.66
C LEU A 460 -38.20 -4.59 0.85
N ALA A 461 -39.22 -4.34 1.67
CA ALA A 461 -39.16 -4.49 3.12
C ALA A 461 -38.85 -5.96 3.52
N ALA A 462 -39.45 -6.93 2.83
CA ALA A 462 -39.23 -8.35 3.06
C ALA A 462 -37.77 -8.73 2.72
N LEU A 463 -37.23 -8.26 1.60
CA LEU A 463 -35.83 -8.48 1.22
C LEU A 463 -34.85 -7.91 2.28
N THR A 464 -35.04 -6.65 2.65
CA THR A 464 -34.16 -5.98 3.63
C THR A 464 -34.28 -6.58 5.03
N GLN A 465 -35.46 -7.10 5.41
CA GLN A 465 -35.65 -7.81 6.67
C GLN A 465 -34.85 -9.12 6.73
N ILE A 466 -34.73 -9.85 5.62
CA ILE A 466 -33.93 -11.07 5.56
C ILE A 466 -32.43 -10.72 5.65
N ILE A 467 -31.97 -9.68 4.92
CA ILE A 467 -30.59 -9.19 4.98
C ILE A 467 -30.25 -8.80 6.42
N PHE A 468 -31.13 -8.05 7.10
CA PHE A 468 -30.95 -7.68 8.49
C PHE A 468 -30.89 -8.90 9.41
N SER A 469 -31.81 -9.87 9.23
CA SER A 469 -31.87 -11.08 10.07
C SER A 469 -30.64 -11.98 9.88
N ALA A 470 -30.00 -11.92 8.69
CA ALA A 470 -28.75 -12.59 8.42
C ALA A 470 -27.53 -11.87 9.04
N GLY A 471 -27.71 -10.66 9.61
CA GLY A 471 -26.65 -9.87 10.23
C GLY A 471 -25.81 -9.05 9.24
N ALA A 472 -26.28 -8.92 7.99
CA ALA A 472 -25.63 -8.11 6.96
C ALA A 472 -26.13 -6.65 7.00
N SER A 473 -25.26 -5.70 6.65
CA SER A 473 -25.59 -4.28 6.55
C SER A 473 -25.75 -3.87 5.09
N VAL A 474 -26.86 -3.19 4.76
CA VAL A 474 -27.04 -2.65 3.40
C VAL A 474 -26.14 -1.43 3.22
N TRP A 475 -25.23 -1.49 2.24
CA TRP A 475 -24.36 -0.40 1.84
C TRP A 475 -25.04 0.50 0.80
N ASP A 476 -25.61 -0.13 -0.23
CA ASP A 476 -26.32 0.55 -1.31
C ASP A 476 -27.42 -0.35 -1.88
N ILE A 477 -28.49 0.27 -2.38
CA ILE A 477 -29.57 -0.43 -3.04
C ILE A 477 -30.12 0.40 -4.20
N ALA A 478 -30.09 -0.17 -5.39
CA ALA A 478 -30.64 0.42 -6.60
C ALA A 478 -31.84 -0.38 -7.08
N HIS A 479 -32.96 0.31 -7.33
CA HIS A 479 -34.22 -0.28 -7.71
C HIS A 479 -34.45 -0.09 -9.22
N GLU A 480 -34.47 -1.17 -9.99
CA GLU A 480 -34.58 -1.15 -11.45
C GLU A 480 -35.93 -1.70 -11.91
N ARG A 481 -36.75 -0.85 -12.56
CA ARG A 481 -38.09 -1.18 -13.09
C ARG A 481 -38.13 -1.25 -14.60
N ALA A 482 -37.37 -0.41 -15.24
CA ALA A 482 -37.24 -0.33 -16.68
C ALA A 482 -36.35 -1.42 -17.23
N TRP A 483 -36.21 -1.85 -18.29
CA TRP A 483 -35.22 -2.79 -18.89
C TRP A 483 -35.28 -4.22 -18.34
N LEU A 484 -36.42 -4.62 -17.74
CA LEU A 484 -36.61 -5.96 -17.22
C LEU A 484 -37.35 -6.83 -18.22
N HIS A 485 -36.94 -8.09 -18.33
CA HIS A 485 -37.63 -9.14 -19.08
C HIS A 485 -38.51 -10.02 -18.16
N THR A 486 -38.78 -9.54 -16.94
CA THR A 486 -39.59 -10.21 -15.93
C THR A 486 -41.06 -9.77 -16.00
N SER A 487 -41.91 -10.35 -15.15
CA SER A 487 -43.32 -9.96 -15.01
C SER A 487 -43.46 -8.48 -14.59
N VAL A 488 -44.56 -7.82 -15.05
CA VAL A 488 -44.78 -6.37 -14.83
C VAL A 488 -44.89 -6.02 -13.34
N ASP A 489 -45.26 -6.99 -12.49
CA ASP A 489 -45.36 -6.84 -11.04
C ASP A 489 -44.03 -7.18 -10.28
N GLN A 490 -42.94 -7.33 -11.01
CA GLN A 490 -41.62 -7.63 -10.46
C GLN A 490 -40.65 -6.51 -10.78
N VAL A 491 -39.64 -6.38 -9.90
CA VAL A 491 -38.58 -5.41 -10.00
C VAL A 491 -37.26 -6.04 -9.53
N VAL A 492 -36.16 -5.63 -10.15
CA VAL A 492 -34.82 -6.08 -9.75
C VAL A 492 -34.20 -5.04 -8.80
N ASN A 493 -33.80 -5.49 -7.62
CA ASN A 493 -33.00 -4.71 -6.70
C ASN A 493 -31.52 -5.13 -6.81
N LYS A 494 -30.66 -4.21 -7.24
CA LYS A 494 -29.20 -4.37 -7.17
C LYS A 494 -28.77 -3.92 -5.78
N VAL A 495 -28.28 -4.84 -4.99
CA VAL A 495 -27.96 -4.62 -3.57
C VAL A 495 -26.48 -4.80 -3.35
N VAL A 496 -25.87 -3.87 -2.62
CA VAL A 496 -24.53 -4.00 -2.07
C VAL A 496 -24.65 -4.14 -0.57
N VAL A 497 -24.05 -5.18 0.00
CA VAL A 497 -24.10 -5.46 1.44
C VAL A 497 -22.69 -5.61 2.01
N GLU A 498 -22.53 -5.15 3.26
CA GLU A 498 -21.35 -5.44 4.07
C GLU A 498 -21.63 -6.70 4.89
N VAL A 499 -20.70 -7.65 4.82
CA VAL A 499 -20.69 -8.92 5.56
C VAL A 499 -19.36 -9.11 6.27
N SER A 500 -19.25 -10.07 7.20
CA SER A 500 -18.01 -10.31 7.96
C SER A 500 -16.95 -11.13 7.21
N GLY A 501 -17.24 -11.61 5.99
CA GLY A 501 -16.35 -12.40 5.16
C GLY A 501 -17.11 -13.51 4.40
N HIS A 502 -16.35 -14.38 3.75
CA HIS A 502 -16.87 -15.38 2.81
C HIS A 502 -17.93 -16.33 3.42
N GLU A 503 -17.72 -16.82 4.62
CA GLU A 503 -18.72 -17.69 5.27
C GLU A 503 -20.05 -16.99 5.51
N HIS A 504 -19.99 -15.70 5.90
CA HIS A 504 -21.18 -14.89 6.11
C HIS A 504 -21.87 -14.59 4.78
N GLU A 505 -21.11 -14.29 3.72
CA GLU A 505 -21.61 -14.16 2.35
C GLU A 505 -22.41 -15.40 1.93
N MET A 506 -21.83 -16.59 2.10
CA MET A 506 -22.48 -17.85 1.72
C MET A 506 -23.74 -18.14 2.53
N ARG A 507 -23.75 -17.82 3.83
CA ARG A 507 -24.95 -17.94 4.67
C ARG A 507 -26.05 -16.99 4.23
N LEU A 508 -25.72 -15.73 3.90
CA LEU A 508 -26.68 -14.75 3.38
C LEU A 508 -27.30 -15.23 2.07
N LYS A 509 -26.46 -15.68 1.13
CA LYS A 509 -26.91 -16.24 -0.16
C LYS A 509 -27.91 -17.37 0.04
N ALA A 510 -27.52 -18.39 0.82
CA ALA A 510 -28.37 -19.54 1.10
C ALA A 510 -29.69 -19.16 1.79
N THR A 511 -29.68 -18.13 2.65
CA THR A 511 -30.89 -17.64 3.33
C THR A 511 -31.84 -16.96 2.36
N LEU A 512 -31.33 -16.16 1.43
CA LEU A 512 -32.12 -15.51 0.39
C LEU A 512 -32.70 -16.53 -0.62
N GLU A 513 -31.91 -17.50 -1.07
CA GLU A 513 -32.33 -18.59 -1.94
C GLU A 513 -33.44 -19.44 -1.28
N LYS A 514 -33.27 -19.81 0.00
CA LYS A 514 -34.29 -20.52 0.79
C LYS A 514 -35.58 -19.75 0.94
N ALA A 515 -35.51 -18.41 0.97
CA ALA A 515 -36.69 -17.54 1.02
C ALA A 515 -37.38 -17.39 -0.36
N GLY A 516 -36.85 -18.03 -1.42
CA GLY A 516 -37.44 -18.08 -2.75
C GLY A 516 -37.06 -16.92 -3.66
N TYR A 517 -36.04 -16.12 -3.30
CA TYR A 517 -35.57 -15.06 -4.19
C TYR A 517 -34.78 -15.63 -5.37
N SER A 518 -35.09 -15.15 -6.58
CA SER A 518 -34.21 -15.34 -7.74
C SER A 518 -33.05 -14.35 -7.62
N LEU A 519 -31.86 -14.87 -7.52
CA LEU A 519 -30.64 -14.10 -7.28
C LEU A 519 -29.70 -14.18 -8.50
N ASP A 520 -29.16 -13.04 -8.89
CA ASP A 520 -27.94 -12.95 -9.70
C ASP A 520 -26.82 -12.54 -8.76
N TRP A 521 -25.98 -13.52 -8.39
CA TRP A 521 -24.89 -13.36 -7.44
C TRP A 521 -23.59 -13.12 -8.20
N ASP A 522 -22.75 -12.22 -7.76
CA ASP A 522 -21.53 -11.82 -8.48
C ASP A 522 -21.76 -11.02 -9.79
N LEU A 523 -22.65 -10.03 -9.76
CA LEU A 523 -22.80 -9.03 -10.82
C LEU A 523 -21.49 -8.29 -11.17
N GLY A 524 -20.43 -9.00 -11.42
CA GLY A 524 -19.10 -8.43 -11.67
C GLY A 524 -18.08 -9.37 -12.26
N SER A 525 -18.37 -10.67 -12.32
CA SER A 525 -17.45 -11.61 -12.96
C SER A 525 -17.34 -11.39 -14.47
N GLU A 526 -18.39 -10.93 -15.14
CA GLU A 526 -18.36 -10.57 -16.56
C GLU A 526 -17.71 -9.21 -16.86
N TYR A 527 -17.71 -8.27 -15.90
CA TYR A 527 -16.99 -6.98 -16.05
C TYR A 527 -15.50 -7.05 -15.74
N ALA A 528 -15.01 -8.14 -15.18
CA ALA A 528 -13.59 -8.34 -14.90
C ALA A 528 -12.82 -8.98 -16.06
N SER A 529 -13.51 -9.53 -17.04
CA SER A 529 -12.91 -10.04 -18.28
C SER A 529 -13.11 -9.03 -19.40
N ASN A 530 -12.03 -8.31 -19.70
CA ASN A 530 -11.81 -7.57 -20.95
C ASN A 530 -12.72 -6.38 -21.27
N THR A 531 -12.04 -5.29 -21.53
CA THR A 531 -12.43 -4.02 -22.10
C THR A 531 -12.78 -2.95 -21.08
N ALA A 532 -11.84 -1.98 -20.97
CA ALA A 532 -12.23 -0.62 -20.64
C ALA A 532 -13.43 -0.27 -21.56
N PRO A 533 -14.57 0.19 -21.01
CA PRO A 533 -15.63 0.64 -21.89
C PRO A 533 -15.04 1.75 -22.76
N ASN A 534 -15.06 1.53 -24.08
CA ASN A 534 -14.89 2.61 -25.03
C ASN A 534 -16.03 3.58 -24.76
N PHE A 535 -15.75 4.64 -23.99
CA PHE A 535 -16.67 5.75 -23.90
C PHE A 535 -16.76 6.36 -25.30
N PRO A 536 -17.92 6.33 -25.96
CA PRO A 536 -18.09 7.04 -27.22
C PRO A 536 -18.01 8.53 -26.92
N GLY A 537 -16.88 9.15 -27.25
CA GLY A 537 -16.60 10.56 -26.99
C GLY A 537 -15.15 10.91 -26.70
N TYR A 538 -14.32 9.99 -26.27
CA TYR A 538 -12.89 10.24 -26.12
C TYR A 538 -12.14 9.81 -27.39
N ARG A 539 -12.00 10.75 -28.35
CA ARG A 539 -11.09 10.63 -29.48
C ARG A 539 -9.77 11.32 -29.13
N PRO A 540 -8.63 10.61 -29.12
CA PRO A 540 -7.31 11.22 -28.94
C PRO A 540 -6.80 11.98 -30.18
N ASP A 541 -7.62 12.19 -31.22
CA ASP A 541 -7.19 12.72 -32.52
C ASP A 541 -7.45 14.21 -32.73
N ILE A 542 -7.68 15.01 -31.67
CA ILE A 542 -7.72 16.47 -31.79
C ILE A 542 -6.40 17.08 -31.29
N ALA A 543 -5.32 16.78 -32.01
CA ALA A 543 -4.09 17.56 -31.97
C ALA A 543 -3.31 17.40 -33.29
N LYS A 544 -4.00 17.64 -34.43
CA LYS A 544 -3.37 18.00 -35.71
C LYS A 544 -4.26 19.07 -36.36
N LYS A 545 -4.07 20.31 -35.93
CA LYS A 545 -4.18 21.52 -36.74
C LYS A 545 -3.51 22.67 -35.99
#